data_d7b4754ecbc13ad154fc0b00889a6098
#
_entry.id   d7b4754ecbc13ad154fc0b00889a6098
#
_cell.length_a   1.000
_cell.length_b   1.000
_cell.length_c   1.000
_cell.angle_alpha   90.00
_cell.angle_beta   90.00
_cell.angle_gamma   90.00
#
_symmetry.space_group_name_H-M   'P 1'
#
loop_
_entity.id
_entity.type
_entity.pdbx_description
1 polymer ?
#
loop_
_entity_poly.entity_id
_entity_poly.type
_entity_poly.pdbx_seq_one_letter_code
_entity_poly.pdbx_strand_id
1 'polypeptide(L)'
;MAERRRLLIAAQRLAAVETGDPIVPLERSEQHYLRRVLRCRVGDTIDVVDGCGSLWQAPLISADALQLARPADQIEPASVPRLGLGLALIRRGFEDALRMACELGVDEIQPLRADRSTPQAEDRPERWATILQEAVEQCERLWL
;
A
#
# COMPACT_ATOMS: atom_id res chain seq x y z
N MET A 1 15.63 -9.21 13.97
CA MET A 1 15.36 -8.09 13.04
C MET A 1 14.15 -7.33 13.60
N ALA A 2 14.23 -6.03 13.70
CA ALA A 2 13.05 -5.24 14.08
C ALA A 2 12.01 -5.37 12.96
N GLU A 3 10.77 -5.69 13.33
CA GLU A 3 9.65 -5.74 12.40
C GLU A 3 9.47 -4.35 11.78
N ARG A 4 9.62 -4.24 10.46
CA ARG A 4 9.45 -2.97 9.77
C ARG A 4 7.97 -2.59 9.77
N ARG A 5 7.68 -1.45 10.34
CA ARG A 5 6.33 -0.90 10.41
C ARG A 5 6.11 -0.03 9.20
N ARG A 6 5.29 -0.49 8.26
CA ARG A 6 5.07 0.17 6.98
C ARG A 6 3.65 0.74 6.89
N LEU A 7 3.53 1.88 6.22
CA LEU A 7 2.28 2.57 5.95
C LEU A 7 2.27 3.07 4.50
N LEU A 8 1.26 2.70 3.73
CA LEU A 8 1.05 3.24 2.39
C LEU A 8 0.20 4.51 2.47
N ILE A 9 0.73 5.61 1.94
CA ILE A 9 0.04 6.90 1.81
C ILE A 9 0.01 7.28 0.33
N ALA A 10 -1.15 7.64 -0.19
CA ALA A 10 -1.32 7.98 -1.60
C ALA A 10 -0.31 9.04 -2.07
N ALA A 11 0.32 8.81 -3.24
CA ALA A 11 1.36 9.67 -3.80
C ALA A 11 0.92 11.14 -3.91
N GLN A 12 -0.36 11.40 -4.21
CA GLN A 12 -0.89 12.77 -4.30
C GLN A 12 -0.82 13.53 -2.96
N ARG A 13 -1.02 12.83 -1.84
CA ARG A 13 -0.89 13.43 -0.50
C ARG A 13 0.56 13.72 -0.17
N LEU A 14 1.47 12.82 -0.53
CA LEU A 14 2.91 13.00 -0.31
C LEU A 14 3.50 14.07 -1.22
N ALA A 15 3.05 14.17 -2.47
CA ALA A 15 3.47 15.22 -3.40
C ALA A 15 3.10 16.62 -2.90
N ALA A 16 1.96 16.79 -2.22
CA ALA A 16 1.57 18.06 -1.62
C ALA A 16 2.53 18.50 -0.49
N VAL A 17 3.15 17.54 0.19
CA VAL A 17 4.16 17.78 1.24
C VAL A 17 5.51 18.15 0.66
N GLU A 18 5.85 17.68 -0.55
CA GLU A 18 7.14 17.96 -1.21
C GLU A 18 7.40 19.43 -1.52
N THR A 19 6.39 20.26 -1.58
CA THR A 19 6.52 21.67 -1.92
C THR A 19 6.50 22.65 -0.75
N GLY A 20 6.24 22.18 0.50
CA GLY A 20 6.03 23.08 1.64
C GLY A 20 6.44 22.51 2.98
N ASP A 21 5.50 21.99 3.72
CA ASP A 21 5.67 21.49 5.09
C ASP A 21 6.04 19.99 5.07
N PRO A 22 7.12 19.55 5.74
CA PRO A 22 7.48 18.14 5.84
C PRO A 22 6.53 17.31 6.73
N ILE A 23 5.45 17.89 7.25
CA ILE A 23 4.49 17.24 8.11
C ILE A 23 3.33 16.66 7.30
N VAL A 24 3.10 15.35 7.46
CA VAL A 24 1.98 14.63 6.84
C VAL A 24 0.91 14.37 7.90
N PRO A 25 -0.28 14.98 7.78
CA PRO A 25 -1.39 14.64 8.64
C PRO A 25 -1.92 13.23 8.32
N LEU A 26 -2.14 12.43 9.37
CA LEU A 26 -2.68 11.07 9.26
C LEU A 26 -4.21 11.08 9.24
N GLU A 27 -4.79 10.28 8.35
CA GLU A 27 -6.21 10.00 8.35
C GLU A 27 -6.62 9.09 9.52
N ARG A 28 -7.89 9.07 9.88
CA ARG A 28 -8.39 8.27 11.02
C ARG A 28 -8.09 6.77 10.89
N SER A 29 -8.18 6.23 9.69
CA SER A 29 -7.84 4.84 9.37
C SER A 29 -6.36 4.54 9.62
N GLU A 30 -5.48 5.44 9.17
CA GLU A 30 -4.03 5.36 9.33
C GLU A 30 -3.63 5.47 10.81
N GLN A 31 -4.21 6.42 11.54
CA GLN A 31 -4.02 6.56 12.99
C GLN A 31 -4.44 5.29 13.74
N HIS A 32 -5.60 4.71 13.36
CA HIS A 32 -6.08 3.47 13.94
C HIS A 32 -5.12 2.32 13.65
N TYR A 33 -4.67 2.18 12.40
CA TYR A 33 -3.73 1.15 11.97
C TYR A 33 -2.41 1.25 12.74
N LEU A 34 -1.77 2.42 12.76
CA LEU A 34 -0.52 2.62 13.48
C LEU A 34 -0.64 2.32 14.97
N ARG A 35 -1.71 2.77 15.63
CA ARG A 35 -1.87 2.62 17.08
C ARG A 35 -2.38 1.27 17.52
N ARG A 36 -3.33 0.67 16.80
CA ARG A 36 -4.02 -0.56 17.23
C ARG A 36 -3.44 -1.81 16.62
N VAL A 37 -3.01 -1.75 15.36
CA VAL A 37 -2.43 -2.90 14.66
C VAL A 37 -0.93 -2.94 14.89
N LEU A 38 -0.21 -1.89 14.50
CA LEU A 38 1.25 -1.81 14.59
C LEU A 38 1.76 -1.39 15.99
N ARG A 39 0.88 -0.91 16.86
CA ARG A 39 1.19 -0.49 18.23
C ARG A 39 2.32 0.54 18.32
N CYS A 40 2.37 1.44 17.33
CA CYS A 40 3.34 2.51 17.26
C CYS A 40 3.10 3.56 18.34
N ARG A 41 4.19 4.19 18.78
CA ARG A 41 4.21 5.30 19.75
C ARG A 41 4.86 6.53 19.11
N VAL A 42 4.54 7.70 19.64
CA VAL A 42 5.25 8.93 19.28
C VAL A 42 6.75 8.75 19.48
N GLY A 43 7.55 9.08 18.46
CA GLY A 43 8.99 8.84 18.40
C GLY A 43 9.39 7.57 17.63
N ASP A 44 8.47 6.64 17.36
CA ASP A 44 8.76 5.49 16.50
C ASP A 44 8.92 5.95 15.04
N THR A 45 9.81 5.29 14.31
CA THR A 45 10.01 5.52 12.87
C THR A 45 9.14 4.54 12.08
N ILE A 46 8.45 5.07 11.07
CA ILE A 46 7.55 4.35 10.17
C ILE A 46 8.11 4.42 8.75
N ASP A 47 8.16 3.30 8.06
CA ASP A 47 8.45 3.25 6.63
C ASP A 47 7.19 3.70 5.86
N VAL A 48 7.20 4.92 5.33
CA VAL A 48 6.11 5.45 4.49
C VAL A 48 6.41 5.16 3.03
N VAL A 49 5.46 4.58 2.30
CA VAL A 49 5.57 4.30 0.86
C VAL A 49 4.43 4.98 0.10
N ASP A 50 4.71 5.41 -1.14
CA ASP A 50 3.74 6.10 -2.00
C ASP A 50 2.99 5.18 -2.98
N GLY A 51 3.40 3.91 -3.06
CA GLY A 51 2.92 2.97 -4.06
C GLY A 51 3.43 3.27 -5.49
N CYS A 52 4.37 4.20 -5.63
CA CYS A 52 4.96 4.63 -6.90
C CYS A 52 6.49 4.52 -6.90
N GLY A 53 7.04 3.70 -6.01
CA GLY A 53 8.46 3.38 -5.96
C GLY A 53 9.28 4.18 -4.96
N SER A 54 8.67 5.04 -4.13
CA SER A 54 9.41 5.83 -3.14
C SER A 54 9.11 5.37 -1.70
N LEU A 55 10.13 5.44 -0.85
CA LEU A 55 10.05 5.15 0.57
C LEU A 55 10.73 6.25 1.38
N TRP A 56 10.09 6.62 2.49
CA TRP A 56 10.62 7.54 3.50
C TRP A 56 10.60 6.90 4.87
N GLN A 57 11.65 7.12 5.64
CA GLN A 57 11.67 6.80 7.06
C GLN A 57 11.14 8.02 7.85
N ALA A 58 9.89 7.94 8.28
CA ALA A 58 9.17 9.04 8.88
C ALA A 58 8.95 8.83 10.38
N PRO A 59 9.48 9.70 11.28
CA PRO A 59 9.14 9.64 12.68
C PRO A 59 7.68 10.05 12.92
N LEU A 60 6.99 9.31 13.78
CA LEU A 60 5.67 9.66 14.28
C LEU A 60 5.81 10.78 15.32
N ILE A 61 5.56 12.03 14.93
CA ILE A 61 5.78 13.21 15.78
C ILE A 61 4.62 13.52 16.72
N SER A 62 3.42 13.06 16.36
CA SER A 62 2.22 13.16 17.21
C SER A 62 1.29 11.96 16.95
N ALA A 63 0.15 11.90 17.63
CA ALA A 63 -0.84 10.85 17.42
C ALA A 63 -1.46 10.85 16.02
N ASP A 64 -1.35 11.94 15.29
CA ASP A 64 -2.02 12.25 14.04
C ASP A 64 -1.11 12.82 12.94
N ALA A 65 0.23 12.81 13.15
CA ALA A 65 1.17 13.35 12.17
C ALA A 65 2.50 12.62 12.12
N LEU A 66 3.02 12.47 10.89
CA LEU A 66 4.37 12.02 10.57
C LEU A 66 5.20 13.18 10.04
N GLN A 67 6.52 13.13 10.23
CA GLN A 67 7.46 14.04 9.60
C GLN A 67 8.23 13.31 8.51
N LEU A 68 8.15 13.78 7.27
CA LEU A 68 8.91 13.22 6.15
C LEU A 68 10.28 13.88 6.04
N ALA A 69 11.33 13.05 5.87
CA ALA A 69 12.62 13.53 5.43
C ALA A 69 12.59 13.87 3.93
N ARG A 70 13.55 14.63 3.45
CA ARG A 70 13.72 14.92 2.01
C ARG A 70 15.18 14.81 1.61
N PRO A 71 15.46 14.22 0.46
CA PRO A 71 14.56 13.47 -0.46
C PRO A 71 14.05 12.17 0.16
N ALA A 72 13.35 11.33 -0.63
CA ALA A 72 13.00 9.96 -0.24
C ALA A 72 14.26 9.18 0.10
N ASP A 73 14.18 8.32 1.11
CA ASP A 73 15.32 7.48 1.55
C ASP A 73 15.64 6.37 0.56
N GLN A 74 14.62 5.89 -0.16
CA GLN A 74 14.76 4.91 -1.23
C GLN A 74 13.85 5.25 -2.39
N ILE A 75 14.36 5.11 -3.62
CA ILE A 75 13.59 5.22 -4.87
C ILE A 75 13.89 4.00 -5.72
N GLU A 76 12.83 3.31 -6.14
CA GLU A 76 12.88 2.13 -6.99
C GLU A 76 12.18 2.42 -8.32
N PRO A 77 12.84 2.23 -9.47
CA PRO A 77 12.20 2.42 -10.77
C PRO A 77 11.12 1.34 -11.00
N ALA A 78 10.13 1.67 -11.82
CA ALA A 78 9.12 0.71 -12.24
C ALA A 78 9.74 -0.50 -12.93
N SER A 79 9.19 -1.67 -12.69
CA SER A 79 9.63 -2.93 -13.31
C SER A 79 9.54 -2.84 -14.84
N VAL A 80 10.56 -3.41 -15.52
CA VAL A 80 10.56 -3.52 -16.97
C VAL A 80 11.05 -4.94 -17.34
N PRO A 81 10.23 -5.73 -18.08
CA PRO A 81 8.87 -5.42 -18.54
C PRO A 81 7.84 -5.44 -17.40
N ARG A 82 6.73 -4.71 -17.58
CA ARG A 82 5.57 -4.79 -16.67
C ARG A 82 4.81 -6.10 -16.87
N LEU A 83 4.36 -6.69 -15.79
CA LEU A 83 3.61 -7.94 -15.78
C LEU A 83 2.13 -7.69 -15.46
N GLY A 84 1.25 -7.95 -16.45
CA GLY A 84 -0.20 -7.89 -16.28
C GLY A 84 -0.80 -9.29 -16.09
N LEU A 85 -1.78 -9.42 -15.19
CA LEU A 85 -2.53 -10.63 -14.93
C LEU A 85 -4.02 -10.44 -15.18
N GLY A 86 -4.58 -11.15 -16.17
CA GLY A 86 -6.02 -11.31 -16.32
C GLY A 86 -6.52 -12.42 -15.38
N LEU A 87 -7.39 -12.08 -14.42
CA LEU A 87 -7.88 -13.02 -13.42
C LEU A 87 -9.40 -13.14 -13.46
N ALA A 88 -9.91 -14.33 -13.79
CA ALA A 88 -11.34 -14.57 -13.81
C ALA A 88 -11.96 -14.45 -12.41
N LEU A 89 -13.10 -13.77 -12.31
CA LEU A 89 -13.84 -13.64 -11.05
C LEU A 89 -14.37 -15.02 -10.62
N ILE A 90 -13.97 -15.41 -9.41
CA ILE A 90 -14.41 -16.65 -8.75
C ILE A 90 -15.02 -16.32 -7.39
N ARG A 91 -15.94 -17.17 -6.94
CA ARG A 91 -16.67 -16.96 -5.67
C ARG A 91 -15.78 -17.02 -4.44
N ARG A 92 -14.75 -17.84 -4.45
CA ARG A 92 -13.84 -18.05 -3.32
C ARG A 92 -12.39 -18.04 -3.80
N GLY A 93 -11.50 -17.47 -3.01
CA GLY A 93 -10.07 -17.45 -3.31
C GLY A 93 -9.61 -16.31 -4.23
N PHE A 94 -10.51 -15.46 -4.74
CA PHE A 94 -10.11 -14.32 -5.58
C PHE A 94 -9.24 -13.32 -4.80
N GLU A 95 -9.63 -13.01 -3.55
CA GLU A 95 -8.88 -12.11 -2.66
C GLU A 95 -7.49 -12.67 -2.32
N ASP A 96 -7.39 -13.99 -2.12
CA ASP A 96 -6.09 -14.65 -1.89
C ASP A 96 -5.21 -14.60 -3.13
N ALA A 97 -5.80 -14.78 -4.33
CA ALA A 97 -5.08 -14.66 -5.58
C ALA A 97 -4.58 -13.23 -5.82
N LEU A 98 -5.34 -12.19 -5.45
CA LEU A 98 -4.90 -10.80 -5.51
C LEU A 98 -3.68 -10.57 -4.61
N ARG A 99 -3.73 -11.05 -3.36
CA ARG A 99 -2.62 -10.93 -2.41
C ARG A 99 -1.37 -11.61 -2.96
N MET A 100 -1.48 -12.87 -3.39
CA MET A 100 -0.36 -13.62 -3.95
C MET A 100 0.20 -12.97 -5.22
N ALA A 101 -0.64 -12.45 -6.12
CA ALA A 101 -0.19 -11.74 -7.31
C ALA A 101 0.61 -10.49 -6.96
N CYS A 102 0.15 -9.72 -5.97
CA CYS A 102 0.88 -8.57 -5.44
C CYS A 102 2.24 -8.98 -4.86
N GLU A 103 2.28 -10.00 -4.01
CA GLU A 103 3.52 -10.53 -3.40
C GLU A 103 4.52 -11.04 -4.43
N LEU A 104 4.03 -11.61 -5.55
CA LEU A 104 4.86 -12.11 -6.65
C LEU A 104 5.32 -11.02 -7.64
N GLY A 105 4.90 -9.79 -7.45
CA GLY A 105 5.39 -8.67 -8.26
C GLY A 105 4.56 -8.39 -9.52
N VAL A 106 3.31 -8.84 -9.59
CA VAL A 106 2.41 -8.45 -10.67
C VAL A 106 2.14 -6.94 -10.60
N ASP A 107 2.27 -6.24 -11.73
CA ASP A 107 2.13 -4.78 -11.81
C ASP A 107 0.71 -4.33 -12.14
N GLU A 108 -0.09 -5.20 -12.73
CA GLU A 108 -1.47 -4.89 -13.11
C GLU A 108 -2.34 -6.13 -13.01
N ILE A 109 -3.49 -6.01 -12.38
CA ILE A 109 -4.47 -7.10 -12.28
C ILE A 109 -5.78 -6.64 -12.90
N GLN A 110 -6.20 -7.31 -13.97
CA GLN A 110 -7.46 -7.08 -14.65
C GLN A 110 -8.48 -8.16 -14.27
N PRO A 111 -9.52 -7.83 -13.47
CA PRO A 111 -10.61 -8.76 -13.21
C PRO A 111 -11.39 -9.06 -14.50
N LEU A 112 -11.64 -10.32 -14.75
CA LEU A 112 -12.34 -10.79 -15.93
C LEU A 112 -13.64 -11.50 -15.55
N ARG A 113 -14.72 -11.16 -16.24
CA ARG A 113 -15.98 -11.93 -16.20
C ARG A 113 -16.05 -12.83 -17.41
N ALA A 114 -15.87 -14.12 -17.21
CA ALA A 114 -15.94 -15.13 -18.28
C ALA A 114 -17.36 -15.74 -18.35
N ASP A 115 -17.71 -16.36 -19.49
CA ASP A 115 -19.01 -16.98 -19.71
C ASP A 115 -19.39 -18.02 -18.67
N ARG A 116 -18.40 -18.69 -18.07
CA ARG A 116 -18.58 -19.68 -17.01
C ARG A 116 -18.19 -19.17 -15.64
N SER A 117 -18.06 -17.86 -15.45
CA SER A 117 -17.86 -17.28 -14.13
C SER A 117 -19.08 -17.54 -13.25
N THR A 118 -18.85 -17.79 -11.98
CA THR A 118 -19.92 -18.03 -11.01
C THR A 118 -20.82 -16.80 -10.93
N PRO A 119 -22.16 -16.91 -11.08
CA PRO A 119 -23.07 -15.75 -11.02
C PRO A 119 -22.97 -14.93 -9.72
N GLN A 120 -22.52 -15.57 -8.63
CA GLN A 120 -22.32 -14.91 -7.32
C GLN A 120 -20.91 -14.31 -7.12
N ALA A 121 -20.05 -14.33 -8.15
CA ALA A 121 -18.79 -13.62 -8.10
C ALA A 121 -19.06 -12.12 -8.24
N GLU A 122 -18.91 -11.41 -7.14
CA GLU A 122 -19.16 -9.97 -7.05
C GLU A 122 -17.89 -9.19 -7.37
N ASP A 123 -18.07 -8.09 -8.07
CA ASP A 123 -17.04 -7.07 -8.28
C ASP A 123 -16.97 -6.17 -7.04
N ARG A 124 -15.82 -6.15 -6.36
CA ARG A 124 -15.62 -5.42 -5.10
C ARG A 124 -14.34 -4.58 -5.13
N PRO A 125 -14.24 -3.59 -6.01
CA PRO A 125 -13.00 -2.85 -6.24
C PRO A 125 -12.45 -2.18 -4.99
N GLU A 126 -13.30 -1.61 -4.13
CA GLU A 126 -12.88 -0.99 -2.87
C GLU A 126 -12.25 -2.01 -1.90
N ARG A 127 -12.84 -3.19 -1.79
CA ARG A 127 -12.31 -4.26 -0.97
C ARG A 127 -10.97 -4.77 -1.52
N TRP A 128 -10.86 -4.90 -2.84
CA TRP A 128 -9.63 -5.35 -3.49
C TRP A 128 -8.50 -4.34 -3.33
N ALA A 129 -8.80 -3.04 -3.44
CA ALA A 129 -7.83 -1.98 -3.17
C ALA A 129 -7.27 -2.09 -1.74
N THR A 130 -8.14 -2.33 -0.75
CA THR A 130 -7.70 -2.55 0.65
C THR A 130 -6.78 -3.76 0.78
N ILE A 131 -7.11 -4.88 0.13
CA ILE A 131 -6.29 -6.11 0.18
C ILE A 131 -4.93 -5.89 -0.46
N LEU A 132 -4.88 -5.20 -1.60
CA LEU A 132 -3.62 -4.88 -2.29
C LEU A 132 -2.76 -3.93 -1.46
N GLN A 133 -3.36 -2.93 -0.81
CA GLN A 133 -2.68 -2.05 0.12
C GLN A 133 -2.05 -2.84 1.28
N GLU A 134 -2.83 -3.69 1.95
CA GLU A 134 -2.34 -4.55 3.02
C GLU A 134 -1.21 -5.47 2.55
N ALA A 135 -1.32 -6.03 1.34
CA ALA A 135 -0.28 -6.87 0.75
C ALA A 135 1.02 -6.11 0.50
N VAL A 136 0.96 -4.89 -0.08
CA VAL A 136 2.14 -4.03 -0.30
C VAL A 136 2.83 -3.68 1.02
N GLU A 137 2.04 -3.36 2.06
CA GLU A 137 2.59 -3.04 3.38
C GLU A 137 3.33 -4.24 4.01
N GLN A 138 2.85 -5.47 3.74
CA GLN A 138 3.45 -6.70 4.29
C GLN A 138 4.61 -7.25 3.47
N CYS A 139 4.51 -7.25 2.14
CA CYS A 139 5.53 -7.83 1.26
C CYS A 139 6.69 -6.88 0.93
N GLU A 140 6.71 -5.71 1.54
CA GLU A 140 7.76 -4.69 1.40
C GLU A 140 7.94 -4.13 -0.03
N ARG A 141 6.95 -4.26 -0.92
CA ARG A 141 6.98 -3.61 -2.24
C ARG A 141 6.87 -2.09 -2.11
N LEU A 142 7.49 -1.36 -3.05
CA LEU A 142 7.34 0.08 -3.18
C LEU A 142 6.32 0.47 -4.25
N TRP A 143 5.88 -0.48 -5.07
CA TRP A 143 4.91 -0.31 -6.15
C TRP A 143 3.58 -1.02 -5.83
N LEU A 144 2.47 -0.29 -5.99
CA LEU A 144 1.09 -0.79 -5.87
C LEU A 144 0.42 -0.85 -7.24
#